data_39e0f9de475dfe267afbc58dd34ff74d
#
_entry.id   39e0f9de475dfe267afbc58dd34ff74d
#
_cell.length_a   1.000
_cell.length_b   1.000
_cell.length_c   1.000
_cell.angle_alpha   90.00
_cell.angle_beta   90.00
_cell.angle_gamma   90.00
#
_symmetry.space_group_name_H-M   'P 1'
#
loop_
_entity.id
_entity.type
_entity.pdbx_description
1 polymer ?
#
loop_
_entity_poly.entity_id
_entity_poly.type
_entity_poly.pdbx_seq_one_letter_code
_entity_poly.pdbx_strand_id
1 'polypeptide(L)'
;MTVVKDASGLPAPQRSDLLVGDRPSLIGPLDTISVDVFGLPDLSREMQVDASGRIAMPLIGTIDARGKTADELSRAIETALRQRYVRDPQVTINIRSSVSQVVTVDGSVVEPGLYPVTNQMTLMRAVASAKGLSEFAKLDDVVVLRTVDGKRMAGLYNMSAIRRGYYADPAIYANDVIIVGDSPARRMFKDFVSVAPLLAAPLVAIFQKL
;
A
#
# COMPACT_ATOMS: atom_id res chain seq x y z
N MET A 1 -8.10 21.77 -7.73
CA MET A 1 -6.72 21.70 -7.25
C MET A 1 -5.98 22.96 -7.70
N THR A 2 -5.38 23.69 -6.77
CA THR A 2 -4.65 24.93 -7.09
C THR A 2 -3.17 24.62 -7.25
N VAL A 3 -2.60 24.92 -8.41
CA VAL A 3 -1.15 24.74 -8.67
C VAL A 3 -0.46 26.05 -8.37
N VAL A 4 0.41 26.06 -7.35
CA VAL A 4 1.28 27.20 -7.03
C VAL A 4 2.57 27.02 -7.82
N LYS A 5 2.87 27.94 -8.72
CA LYS A 5 4.06 27.86 -9.60
C LYS A 5 5.36 28.20 -8.89
N ASP A 6 5.28 28.88 -7.76
CA ASP A 6 6.45 29.29 -6.96
C ASP A 6 6.44 28.54 -5.62
N ALA A 7 7.49 27.77 -5.36
CA ALA A 7 7.62 26.98 -4.12
C ALA A 7 7.65 27.85 -2.85
N SER A 8 8.03 29.13 -2.97
CA SER A 8 8.00 30.09 -1.86
C SER A 8 6.57 30.49 -1.45
N GLY A 9 5.58 30.24 -2.30
CA GLY A 9 4.17 30.56 -2.06
C GLY A 9 3.36 29.45 -1.39
N LEU A 10 3.93 28.28 -1.10
CA LEU A 10 3.22 27.22 -0.39
C LEU A 10 3.18 27.52 1.11
N PRO A 11 1.98 27.79 1.70
CA PRO A 11 1.87 27.95 3.14
C PRO A 11 2.20 26.66 3.89
N ALA A 12 2.69 26.79 5.12
CA ALA A 12 2.87 25.63 5.98
C ALA A 12 1.50 24.97 6.30
N PRO A 13 1.42 23.63 6.32
CA PRO A 13 0.17 22.93 6.64
C PRO A 13 -0.24 23.22 8.09
N GLN A 14 -1.54 23.38 8.33
CA GLN A 14 -2.10 23.47 9.65
C GLN A 14 -2.18 22.08 10.30
N ARG A 15 -2.37 22.03 11.62
CA ARG A 15 -2.48 20.76 12.35
C ARG A 15 -3.63 19.87 11.83
N SER A 16 -4.74 20.50 11.43
CA SER A 16 -5.86 19.81 10.78
C SER A 16 -5.47 19.14 9.46
N ASP A 17 -4.58 19.76 8.69
CA ASP A 17 -4.17 19.23 7.38
C ASP A 17 -3.25 18.00 7.53
N LEU A 18 -2.54 17.91 8.67
CA LEU A 18 -1.67 16.78 8.99
C LEU A 18 -2.46 15.56 9.48
N LEU A 19 -3.69 15.77 9.95
CA LEU A 19 -4.56 14.73 10.51
C LEU A 19 -5.68 14.30 9.55
N VAL A 20 -5.80 14.93 8.38
CA VAL A 20 -6.83 14.64 7.38
C VAL A 20 -6.57 13.27 6.74
N GLY A 21 -7.56 12.41 6.82
CA GLY A 21 -7.62 11.15 6.09
C GLY A 21 -7.21 9.90 6.86
N ASP A 22 -7.27 9.91 8.18
CA ASP A 22 -7.11 8.69 8.97
C ASP A 22 -8.24 7.70 8.64
N ARG A 23 -7.88 6.74 7.78
CA ARG A 23 -8.74 5.58 7.54
C ARG A 23 -8.50 4.57 8.66
N PRO A 24 -9.57 4.02 9.27
CA PRO A 24 -9.37 3.01 10.28
C PRO A 24 -8.65 1.79 9.69
N SER A 25 -7.65 1.31 10.39
CA SER A 25 -7.00 0.04 10.06
C SER A 25 -7.93 -1.08 10.46
N LEU A 26 -8.39 -1.86 9.48
CA LEU A 26 -9.28 -2.99 9.69
C LEU A 26 -8.48 -4.28 9.84
N ILE A 27 -8.88 -5.11 10.79
CA ILE A 27 -8.30 -6.43 11.01
C ILE A 27 -8.84 -7.39 9.94
N GLY A 28 -7.96 -8.18 9.36
CA GLY A 28 -8.31 -9.17 8.35
C GLY A 28 -7.78 -10.57 8.64
N PRO A 29 -8.13 -11.56 7.81
CA PRO A 29 -7.61 -12.90 7.94
C PRO A 29 -6.08 -12.93 7.89
N LEU A 30 -5.47 -13.81 8.68
CA LEU A 30 -4.04 -14.02 8.80
C LEU A 30 -3.24 -12.86 9.41
N ASP A 31 -3.89 -11.76 9.80
CA ASP A 31 -3.23 -10.71 10.57
C ASP A 31 -2.83 -11.24 11.95
N THR A 32 -1.71 -10.73 12.47
CA THR A 32 -1.24 -11.04 13.83
C THR A 32 -1.54 -9.87 14.74
N ILE A 33 -2.23 -10.15 15.82
CA ILE A 33 -2.62 -9.17 16.85
C ILE A 33 -2.10 -9.56 18.22
N SER A 34 -1.77 -8.57 19.03
CA SER A 34 -1.52 -8.73 20.46
C SER A 34 -2.77 -8.29 21.21
N VAL A 35 -3.30 -9.16 22.03
CA VAL A 35 -4.41 -8.88 22.94
C VAL A 35 -3.85 -8.81 24.35
N ASP A 36 -4.00 -7.68 25.01
CA ASP A 36 -3.56 -7.44 26.38
C ASP A 36 -4.78 -7.17 27.27
N VAL A 37 -4.99 -8.02 28.28
CA VAL A 37 -6.08 -7.88 29.25
C VAL A 37 -5.50 -7.43 30.58
N PHE A 38 -5.81 -6.21 31.01
CA PHE A 38 -5.25 -5.64 32.23
C PHE A 38 -5.56 -6.51 33.46
N GLY A 39 -4.50 -6.82 34.22
CA GLY A 39 -4.59 -7.64 35.44
C GLY A 39 -4.81 -9.13 35.19
N LEU A 40 -4.85 -9.61 33.92
CA LEU A 40 -5.06 -11.00 33.56
C LEU A 40 -4.03 -11.48 32.53
N PRO A 41 -2.79 -11.72 32.94
CA PRO A 41 -1.71 -12.11 32.04
C PRO A 41 -1.98 -13.45 31.33
N ASP A 42 -2.73 -14.35 31.94
CA ASP A 42 -3.11 -15.64 31.34
C ASP A 42 -4.01 -15.49 30.10
N LEU A 43 -4.71 -14.38 29.97
CA LEU A 43 -5.54 -14.05 28.81
C LEU A 43 -4.79 -13.17 27.81
N SER A 44 -3.67 -12.58 28.19
CA SER A 44 -2.86 -11.70 27.34
C SER A 44 -1.91 -12.52 26.49
N ARG A 45 -2.03 -12.40 25.17
CA ARG A 45 -1.21 -13.13 24.21
C ARG A 45 -1.20 -12.53 22.81
N GLU A 46 -0.19 -12.89 22.07
CA GLU A 46 -0.18 -12.71 20.63
C GLU A 46 -0.92 -13.87 19.96
N MET A 47 -1.75 -13.57 18.97
CA MET A 47 -2.50 -14.56 18.23
C MET A 47 -2.71 -14.14 16.78
N GLN A 48 -2.85 -15.13 15.91
CA GLN A 48 -3.18 -14.92 14.51
C GLN A 48 -4.68 -15.07 14.30
N VAL A 49 -5.23 -14.15 13.49
CA VAL A 49 -6.60 -14.25 13.00
C VAL A 49 -6.68 -15.41 12.01
N ASP A 50 -7.64 -16.30 12.19
CA ASP A 50 -7.80 -17.46 11.31
C ASP A 50 -8.22 -17.07 9.89
N ALA A 51 -8.23 -18.02 8.96
CA ALA A 51 -8.62 -17.80 7.56
C ALA A 51 -10.09 -17.35 7.41
N SER A 52 -10.93 -17.61 8.41
CA SER A 52 -12.32 -17.15 8.44
C SER A 52 -12.49 -15.75 9.04
N GLY A 53 -11.40 -15.16 9.54
CA GLY A 53 -11.38 -13.84 10.14
C GLY A 53 -11.73 -13.81 11.63
N ARG A 54 -11.54 -14.91 12.34
CA ARG A 54 -11.88 -15.08 13.77
C ARG A 54 -10.63 -15.31 14.61
N ILE A 55 -10.73 -15.01 15.90
CA ILE A 55 -9.75 -15.31 16.92
C ILE A 55 -10.36 -16.23 17.97
N ALA A 56 -9.57 -17.13 18.54
CA ALA A 56 -9.98 -18.00 19.64
C ALA A 56 -9.32 -17.55 20.94
N MET A 57 -10.11 -17.16 21.93
CA MET A 57 -9.64 -16.76 23.25
C MET A 57 -10.12 -17.70 24.35
N PRO A 58 -9.28 -17.97 25.36
CA PRO A 58 -9.73 -18.69 26.55
C PRO A 58 -10.95 -18.02 27.17
N LEU A 59 -11.80 -18.78 27.80
CA LEU A 59 -13.03 -18.41 28.50
C LEU A 59 -14.17 -17.99 27.57
N ILE A 60 -13.92 -17.13 26.57
CA ILE A 60 -14.97 -16.54 25.72
C ILE A 60 -15.10 -17.21 24.36
N GLY A 61 -14.20 -18.17 24.05
CA GLY A 61 -14.27 -18.92 22.79
C GLY A 61 -13.88 -18.12 21.55
N THR A 62 -14.61 -18.30 20.48
CA THR A 62 -14.30 -17.70 19.17
C THR A 62 -15.04 -16.37 18.99
N ILE A 63 -14.29 -15.34 18.59
CA ILE A 63 -14.80 -13.99 18.33
C ILE A 63 -14.47 -13.62 16.89
N ASP A 64 -15.43 -12.97 16.21
CA ASP A 64 -15.22 -12.42 14.88
C ASP A 64 -14.40 -11.13 14.95
N ALA A 65 -13.23 -11.13 14.32
CA ALA A 65 -12.30 -10.00 14.23
C ALA A 65 -12.32 -9.33 12.85
N ARG A 66 -12.81 -10.02 11.83
CA ARG A 66 -12.78 -9.57 10.45
C ARG A 66 -13.54 -8.27 10.25
N GLY A 67 -12.87 -7.28 9.63
CA GLY A 67 -13.44 -5.99 9.30
C GLY A 67 -13.69 -5.08 10.50
N LYS A 68 -13.22 -5.46 11.70
CA LYS A 68 -13.25 -4.61 12.88
C LYS A 68 -11.96 -3.82 13.01
N THR A 69 -12.05 -2.66 13.63
CA THR A 69 -10.88 -1.93 14.14
C THR A 69 -10.39 -2.57 15.44
N ALA A 70 -9.18 -2.20 15.87
CA ALA A 70 -8.64 -2.64 17.16
C ALA A 70 -9.59 -2.27 18.32
N ASP A 71 -10.15 -1.06 18.31
CA ASP A 71 -11.10 -0.59 19.32
C ASP A 71 -12.42 -1.37 19.31
N GLU A 72 -12.97 -1.67 18.15
CA GLU A 72 -14.20 -2.44 18.03
C GLU A 72 -14.03 -3.87 18.51
N LEU A 73 -12.88 -4.50 18.19
CA LEU A 73 -12.56 -5.82 18.67
C LEU A 73 -12.30 -5.84 20.19
N SER A 74 -11.60 -4.84 20.72
CA SER A 74 -11.38 -4.64 22.16
C SER A 74 -12.72 -4.62 22.92
N ARG A 75 -13.65 -3.77 22.48
CA ARG A 75 -15.00 -3.69 23.09
C ARG A 75 -15.81 -4.98 22.98
N ALA A 76 -15.63 -5.71 21.87
CA ALA A 76 -16.31 -7.01 21.69
C ALA A 76 -15.77 -8.04 22.71
N ILE A 77 -14.46 -8.09 22.93
CA ILE A 77 -13.81 -8.96 23.92
C ILE A 77 -14.21 -8.56 25.34
N GLU A 78 -14.16 -7.26 25.67
CA GLU A 78 -14.61 -6.74 26.97
C GLU A 78 -16.05 -7.14 27.29
N THR A 79 -16.94 -6.99 26.30
CA THR A 79 -18.34 -7.37 26.45
C THR A 79 -18.50 -8.86 26.73
N ALA A 80 -17.78 -9.70 25.99
CA ALA A 80 -17.82 -11.15 26.19
C ALA A 80 -17.24 -11.58 27.56
N LEU A 81 -16.15 -10.97 28.00
CA LEU A 81 -15.55 -11.24 29.31
C LEU A 81 -16.44 -10.78 30.47
N ARG A 82 -17.10 -9.64 30.34
CA ARG A 82 -17.99 -9.06 31.37
C ARG A 82 -19.20 -9.94 31.66
N GLN A 83 -19.69 -10.67 30.68
CA GLN A 83 -20.90 -11.47 30.84
C GLN A 83 -20.78 -12.57 31.92
N ARG A 84 -19.58 -13.18 32.11
CA ARG A 84 -19.44 -14.36 32.96
C ARG A 84 -18.14 -14.43 33.76
N TYR A 85 -17.09 -13.68 33.39
CA TYR A 85 -15.74 -13.98 33.88
C TYR A 85 -15.05 -12.81 34.62
N VAL A 86 -15.25 -11.58 34.18
CA VAL A 86 -14.52 -10.42 34.71
C VAL A 86 -15.50 -9.25 34.88
N ARG A 87 -15.48 -8.61 36.06
CA ARG A 87 -16.43 -7.50 36.37
C ARG A 87 -16.18 -6.24 35.52
N ASP A 88 -14.91 -5.89 35.36
CA ASP A 88 -14.50 -4.67 34.63
C ASP A 88 -13.24 -4.98 33.79
N PRO A 89 -13.40 -5.71 32.67
CA PRO A 89 -12.28 -6.03 31.80
C PRO A 89 -11.83 -4.79 31.04
N GLN A 90 -10.53 -4.56 31.02
CA GLN A 90 -9.90 -3.55 30.16
C GLN A 90 -9.01 -4.28 29.16
N VAL A 91 -9.32 -4.16 27.88
CA VAL A 91 -8.65 -4.88 26.80
C VAL A 91 -7.99 -3.89 25.85
N THR A 92 -6.72 -4.11 25.58
CA THR A 92 -5.97 -3.36 24.55
C THR A 92 -5.58 -4.30 23.42
N ILE A 93 -5.79 -3.86 22.19
CA ILE A 93 -5.40 -4.62 21.01
C ILE A 93 -4.41 -3.81 20.18
N ASN A 94 -3.29 -4.46 19.82
CA ASN A 94 -2.31 -3.90 18.90
C ASN A 94 -2.16 -4.83 17.69
N ILE A 95 -2.23 -4.30 16.48
CA ILE A 95 -1.94 -5.03 15.25
C ILE A 95 -0.41 -5.10 15.13
N ARG A 96 0.15 -6.31 15.20
CA ARG A 96 1.60 -6.56 15.08
C ARG A 96 2.05 -6.70 13.63
N SER A 97 1.26 -7.42 12.84
CA SER A 97 1.52 -7.64 11.42
C SER A 97 0.19 -7.73 10.69
N SER A 98 0.07 -7.02 9.59
CA SER A 98 -1.11 -7.09 8.74
C SER A 98 -0.70 -7.57 7.35
N VAL A 99 -1.17 -8.75 6.98
CA VAL A 99 -1.02 -9.33 5.64
C VAL A 99 -2.27 -9.14 4.79
N SER A 100 -3.38 -8.74 5.41
CA SER A 100 -4.66 -8.48 4.76
C SER A 100 -4.73 -7.07 4.13
N GLN A 101 -3.95 -6.14 4.66
CA GLN A 101 -3.93 -4.73 4.23
C GLN A 101 -2.72 -4.45 3.32
N VAL A 102 -2.70 -5.08 2.15
CA VAL A 102 -1.62 -4.91 1.17
C VAL A 102 -2.15 -4.44 -0.19
N VAL A 103 -1.31 -3.73 -0.93
CA VAL A 103 -1.47 -3.40 -2.34
C VAL A 103 -0.42 -4.15 -3.14
N THR A 104 -0.81 -4.66 -4.30
CA THR A 104 0.14 -5.22 -5.27
C THR A 104 0.63 -4.11 -6.18
N VAL A 105 1.95 -3.97 -6.32
CA VAL A 105 2.57 -3.08 -7.31
C VAL A 105 3.38 -3.92 -8.27
N ASP A 106 3.07 -3.83 -9.55
CA ASP A 106 3.63 -4.69 -10.60
C ASP A 106 3.97 -3.88 -11.86
N GLY A 107 4.66 -4.51 -12.81
CA GLY A 107 5.08 -3.91 -14.07
C GLY A 107 6.37 -3.11 -13.96
N SER A 108 6.44 -1.97 -14.64
CA SER A 108 7.68 -1.18 -14.77
C SER A 108 7.98 -0.32 -13.54
N VAL A 109 8.14 -0.97 -12.38
CA VAL A 109 8.69 -0.40 -11.13
C VAL A 109 10.04 -1.05 -10.80
N VAL A 110 10.80 -0.46 -9.88
CA VAL A 110 12.13 -0.99 -9.50
C VAL A 110 12.01 -2.30 -8.73
N GLU A 111 11.08 -2.38 -7.77
CA GLU A 111 10.82 -3.58 -6.97
C GLU A 111 9.32 -3.93 -7.02
N PRO A 112 8.87 -4.77 -7.96
CA PRO A 112 7.50 -5.28 -7.93
C PRO A 112 7.26 -6.14 -6.68
N GLY A 113 6.05 -6.04 -6.09
CA GLY A 113 5.73 -6.81 -4.89
C GLY A 113 4.45 -6.39 -4.19
N LEU A 114 4.28 -6.92 -2.97
CA LEU A 114 3.18 -6.60 -2.06
C LEU A 114 3.66 -5.57 -1.04
N TYR A 115 2.91 -4.50 -0.89
CA TYR A 115 3.25 -3.39 0.01
C TYR A 115 2.12 -3.13 1.00
N PRO A 116 2.44 -2.89 2.28
CA PRO A 116 1.42 -2.59 3.27
C PRO A 116 0.73 -1.26 2.96
N VAL A 117 -0.58 -1.24 3.03
CA VAL A 117 -1.40 -0.04 2.85
C VAL A 117 -1.47 0.71 4.18
N THR A 118 -0.91 1.91 4.20
CA THR A 118 -1.04 2.84 5.33
C THR A 118 -2.27 3.73 5.16
N ASN A 119 -2.70 4.40 6.24
CA ASN A 119 -3.92 5.22 6.26
C ASN A 119 -4.02 6.26 5.14
N GLN A 120 -2.89 6.74 4.64
CA GLN A 120 -2.82 7.78 3.61
C GLN A 120 -2.14 7.27 2.33
N MET A 121 -2.29 5.98 2.00
CA MET A 121 -1.71 5.43 0.78
C MET A 121 -2.34 6.07 -0.46
N THR A 122 -1.49 6.59 -1.33
CA THR A 122 -1.85 7.15 -2.64
C THR A 122 -1.09 6.42 -3.74
N LEU A 123 -1.45 6.63 -5.00
CA LEU A 123 -0.77 6.01 -6.13
C LEU A 123 0.73 6.35 -6.15
N MET A 124 1.08 7.62 -5.94
CA MET A 124 2.48 8.03 -5.89
C MET A 124 3.23 7.40 -4.72
N ARG A 125 2.60 7.30 -3.55
CA ARG A 125 3.21 6.65 -2.37
C ARG A 125 3.40 5.15 -2.59
N ALA A 126 2.42 4.46 -3.20
CA ALA A 126 2.53 3.04 -3.52
C ALA A 126 3.70 2.76 -4.49
N VAL A 127 3.81 3.56 -5.56
CA VAL A 127 4.94 3.45 -6.50
C VAL A 127 6.27 3.80 -5.82
N ALA A 128 6.30 4.79 -4.93
CA ALA A 128 7.50 5.13 -4.15
C ALA A 128 7.92 3.99 -3.20
N SER A 129 6.95 3.27 -2.60
CA SER A 129 7.23 2.07 -1.79
C SER A 129 7.91 0.98 -2.61
N ALA A 130 7.56 0.85 -3.90
CA ALA A 130 8.19 -0.05 -4.87
C ALA A 130 9.53 0.50 -5.43
N LYS A 131 10.21 1.40 -4.69
CA LYS A 131 11.47 2.07 -5.06
C LYS A 131 11.35 2.97 -6.30
N GLY A 132 10.13 3.29 -6.71
CA GLY A 132 9.85 4.16 -7.85
C GLY A 132 9.69 3.43 -9.18
N LEU A 133 9.65 4.21 -10.24
CA LEU A 133 9.47 3.72 -11.60
C LEU A 133 10.81 3.23 -12.19
N SER A 134 10.76 2.15 -12.95
CA SER A 134 11.91 1.67 -13.71
C SER A 134 12.24 2.61 -14.89
N GLU A 135 13.40 2.40 -15.51
CA GLU A 135 13.91 3.24 -16.61
C GLU A 135 12.95 3.30 -17.82
N PHE A 136 12.26 2.20 -18.09
CA PHE A 136 11.36 2.07 -19.24
C PHE A 136 9.88 2.27 -18.91
N ALA A 137 9.58 2.73 -17.70
CA ALA A 137 8.21 2.95 -17.27
C ALA A 137 7.48 3.97 -18.15
N LYS A 138 6.25 3.62 -18.55
CA LYS A 138 5.35 4.50 -19.28
C LYS A 138 4.46 5.22 -18.30
N LEU A 139 4.75 6.51 -18.06
CA LEU A 139 4.12 7.31 -17.02
C LEU A 139 2.64 7.62 -17.27
N ASP A 140 2.19 7.57 -18.50
CA ASP A 140 0.81 7.79 -18.92
C ASP A 140 -0.03 6.52 -19.01
N ASP A 141 0.56 5.38 -18.60
CA ASP A 141 -0.05 4.06 -18.67
C ASP A 141 0.11 3.35 -17.32
N VAL A 142 -0.56 3.87 -16.31
CA VAL A 142 -0.61 3.25 -14.98
C VAL A 142 -2.05 2.85 -14.67
N VAL A 143 -2.27 1.57 -14.53
CA VAL A 143 -3.59 0.99 -14.28
C VAL A 143 -3.73 0.63 -12.81
N VAL A 144 -4.83 1.03 -12.19
CA VAL A 144 -5.25 0.56 -10.88
C VAL A 144 -6.47 -0.32 -11.04
N LEU A 145 -6.34 -1.59 -10.67
CA LEU A 145 -7.44 -2.54 -10.62
C LEU A 145 -7.99 -2.58 -9.19
N ARG A 146 -9.29 -2.44 -9.06
CA ARG A 146 -10.01 -2.45 -7.77
C ARG A 146 -11.28 -3.26 -7.88
N THR A 147 -11.63 -3.99 -6.83
CA THR A 147 -12.92 -4.65 -6.72
C THR A 147 -13.85 -3.80 -5.83
N VAL A 148 -14.99 -3.38 -6.38
CA VAL A 148 -16.02 -2.64 -5.67
C VAL A 148 -17.34 -3.38 -5.86
N ASP A 149 -18.02 -3.72 -4.77
CA ASP A 149 -19.29 -4.47 -4.79
C ASP A 149 -19.22 -5.76 -5.63
N GLY A 150 -18.09 -6.47 -5.54
CA GLY A 150 -17.83 -7.72 -6.28
C GLY A 150 -17.52 -7.52 -7.77
N LYS A 151 -17.51 -6.29 -8.28
CA LYS A 151 -17.18 -5.96 -9.67
C LYS A 151 -15.74 -5.47 -9.77
N ARG A 152 -14.98 -6.04 -10.70
CA ARG A 152 -13.63 -5.58 -11.00
C ARG A 152 -13.68 -4.31 -11.85
N MET A 153 -13.03 -3.26 -11.40
CA MET A 153 -12.92 -1.97 -12.07
C MET A 153 -11.45 -1.67 -12.39
N ALA A 154 -11.20 -0.96 -13.48
CA ALA A 154 -9.88 -0.49 -13.87
C ALA A 154 -9.90 1.03 -14.04
N GLY A 155 -8.96 1.72 -13.40
CA GLY A 155 -8.69 3.14 -13.59
C GLY A 155 -7.35 3.34 -14.28
N LEU A 156 -7.33 4.10 -15.38
CA LEU A 156 -6.10 4.49 -16.07
C LEU A 156 -5.63 5.85 -15.58
N TYR A 157 -4.38 5.96 -15.19
CA TYR A 157 -3.79 7.17 -14.60
C TYR A 157 -2.53 7.61 -15.34
N ASN A 158 -2.36 8.93 -15.42
CA ASN A 158 -1.15 9.57 -15.94
C ASN A 158 -0.31 10.10 -14.77
N MET A 159 0.72 9.35 -14.39
CA MET A 159 1.65 9.72 -13.31
C MET A 159 2.40 11.02 -13.58
N SER A 160 2.69 11.34 -14.85
CA SER A 160 3.35 12.59 -15.19
C SER A 160 2.47 13.80 -14.87
N ALA A 161 1.18 13.69 -15.15
CA ALA A 161 0.20 14.75 -14.86
C ALA A 161 -0.06 14.87 -13.34
N ILE A 162 -0.13 13.74 -12.61
CA ILE A 162 -0.25 13.74 -11.15
C ILE A 162 0.98 14.41 -10.52
N ARG A 163 2.19 14.07 -10.93
CA ARG A 163 3.45 14.65 -10.43
C ARG A 163 3.52 16.16 -10.63
N ARG A 164 2.93 16.68 -11.71
CA ARG A 164 2.86 18.11 -12.00
C ARG A 164 1.69 18.82 -11.33
N GLY A 165 0.85 18.09 -10.59
CA GLY A 165 -0.31 18.65 -9.92
C GLY A 165 -1.51 18.95 -10.82
N TYR A 166 -1.55 18.45 -12.07
CA TYR A 166 -2.71 18.62 -12.94
C TYR A 166 -3.88 17.73 -12.52
N TYR A 167 -3.59 16.58 -11.92
CA TYR A 167 -4.59 15.67 -11.36
C TYR A 167 -4.30 15.42 -9.88
N ALA A 168 -5.36 15.13 -9.13
CA ALA A 168 -5.22 14.67 -7.76
C ALA A 168 -4.55 13.29 -7.73
N ASP A 169 -3.70 13.05 -6.74
CA ASP A 169 -3.10 11.75 -6.49
C ASP A 169 -4.17 10.81 -5.88
N PRO A 170 -4.60 9.75 -6.60
CA PRO A 170 -5.72 8.95 -6.17
C PRO A 170 -5.35 8.12 -4.94
N ALA A 171 -6.34 7.95 -4.05
CA ALA A 171 -6.22 7.10 -2.90
C ALA A 171 -6.19 5.62 -3.31
N ILE A 172 -5.25 4.87 -2.74
CA ILE A 172 -5.07 3.43 -2.90
C ILE A 172 -5.62 2.71 -1.66
N TYR A 173 -6.23 1.56 -1.88
CA TYR A 173 -6.85 0.73 -0.85
C TYR A 173 -6.24 -0.66 -0.82
N ALA A 174 -6.48 -1.39 0.26
CA ALA A 174 -6.09 -2.79 0.35
C ALA A 174 -6.72 -3.62 -0.79
N ASN A 175 -5.96 -4.57 -1.28
CA ASN A 175 -6.29 -5.44 -2.43
C ASN A 175 -6.38 -4.72 -3.78
N ASP A 176 -6.00 -3.44 -3.89
CA ASP A 176 -5.76 -2.83 -5.18
C ASP A 176 -4.54 -3.47 -5.85
N VAL A 177 -4.58 -3.53 -7.18
CA VAL A 177 -3.44 -3.94 -8.00
C VAL A 177 -3.04 -2.78 -8.89
N ILE A 178 -1.83 -2.30 -8.74
CA ILE A 178 -1.23 -1.23 -9.53
C ILE A 178 -0.31 -1.86 -10.56
N ILE A 179 -0.55 -1.58 -11.83
CA ILE A 179 0.26 -2.07 -12.94
C ILE A 179 0.83 -0.88 -13.68
N VAL A 180 2.15 -0.78 -13.71
CA VAL A 180 2.86 0.26 -14.45
C VAL A 180 3.26 -0.28 -15.81
N GLY A 181 2.76 0.33 -16.88
CA GLY A 181 3.10 -0.04 -18.25
C GLY A 181 4.58 0.20 -18.58
N ASP A 182 5.06 -0.48 -19.60
CA ASP A 182 6.41 -0.28 -20.14
C ASP A 182 6.37 0.42 -21.51
N SER A 183 7.52 0.95 -21.91
CA SER A 183 7.71 1.61 -23.21
C SER A 183 8.66 0.77 -24.08
N PRO A 184 8.14 -0.12 -24.94
CA PRO A 184 8.97 -0.91 -25.84
C PRO A 184 9.86 -0.04 -26.73
N ALA A 185 9.37 1.12 -27.15
CA ALA A 185 10.13 2.05 -27.99
C ALA A 185 11.39 2.60 -27.29
N ARG A 186 11.31 2.91 -25.99
CA ARG A 186 12.49 3.37 -25.23
C ARG A 186 13.51 2.23 -25.05
N ARG A 187 13.05 1.00 -24.84
CA ARG A 187 13.90 -0.19 -24.74
C ARG A 187 14.66 -0.43 -26.04
N MET A 188 13.94 -0.46 -27.16
CA MET A 188 14.57 -0.62 -28.49
C MET A 188 15.57 0.50 -28.80
N PHE A 189 15.25 1.76 -28.46
CA PHE A 189 16.15 2.89 -28.68
C PHE A 189 17.44 2.74 -27.84
N LYS A 190 17.35 2.36 -26.58
CA LYS A 190 18.52 2.12 -25.73
C LYS A 190 19.39 0.98 -26.29
N ASP A 191 18.78 -0.13 -26.69
CA ASP A 191 19.48 -1.25 -27.27
C ASP A 191 20.21 -0.83 -28.57
N PHE A 192 19.55 -0.03 -29.42
CA PHE A 192 20.17 0.52 -30.61
C PHE A 192 21.36 1.42 -30.28
N VAL A 193 21.22 2.35 -29.36
CA VAL A 193 22.29 3.27 -28.94
C VAL A 193 23.46 2.51 -28.30
N SER A 194 23.20 1.44 -27.57
CA SER A 194 24.24 0.63 -26.96
C SER A 194 25.09 -0.16 -27.95
N VAL A 195 24.51 -0.52 -29.10
CA VAL A 195 25.18 -1.27 -30.18
C VAL A 195 25.81 -0.34 -31.22
N ALA A 196 25.34 0.90 -31.35
CA ALA A 196 25.82 1.87 -32.33
C ALA A 196 27.37 2.09 -32.31
N PRO A 197 28.07 2.18 -31.17
CA PRO A 197 29.52 2.31 -31.14
C PRO A 197 30.23 1.09 -31.71
N LEU A 198 29.67 -0.11 -31.58
CA LEU A 198 30.25 -1.36 -32.12
C LEU A 198 30.15 -1.42 -33.63
N LEU A 199 29.13 -0.80 -34.22
CA LEU A 199 28.96 -0.73 -35.67
C LEU A 199 29.85 0.36 -36.32
N ALA A 200 30.23 1.40 -35.57
CA ALA A 200 31.12 2.47 -36.05
C ALA A 200 32.63 2.09 -35.99
N ALA A 201 33.01 1.17 -35.12
CA ALA A 201 34.40 0.78 -34.92
C ALA A 201 35.11 0.27 -36.22
N PRO A 202 34.51 -0.54 -37.08
CA PRO A 202 35.20 -0.99 -38.31
C PRO A 202 35.37 0.11 -39.36
N LEU A 203 34.52 1.15 -39.40
CA LEU A 203 34.66 2.27 -40.34
C LEU A 203 35.84 3.17 -40.03
N VAL A 204 36.14 3.42 -38.76
CA VAL A 204 37.25 4.24 -38.32
C VAL A 204 38.57 3.54 -38.66
N ALA A 205 38.64 2.22 -38.54
CA ALA A 205 39.84 1.44 -38.86
C ALA A 205 40.18 1.41 -40.36
N ILE A 206 39.19 1.61 -41.25
CA ILE A 206 39.42 1.69 -42.69
C ILE A 206 39.96 3.06 -43.09
N PHE A 207 39.52 4.15 -42.44
CA PHE A 207 40.00 5.50 -42.73
C PHE A 207 41.40 5.81 -42.18
N GLN A 208 41.92 5.03 -41.24
CA GLN A 208 43.29 5.20 -40.72
C GLN A 208 44.36 4.44 -41.53
N LYS A 209 43.96 3.66 -42.54
CA LYS A 209 44.87 2.93 -43.42
C LYS A 209 44.95 3.47 -44.86
N LEU A 210 44.31 4.59 -45.16
CA LEU A 210 44.47 5.35 -46.41
C LEU A 210 45.24 6.64 -46.12
#